data_2e43057a2ab5f977a78b808e47ec6137
#
_entry.id   2e43057a2ab5f977a78b808e47ec6137
#
_cell.length_a   1.000
_cell.length_b   1.000
_cell.length_c   1.000
_cell.angle_alpha   90.00
_cell.angle_beta   90.00
_cell.angle_gamma   90.00
#
_symmetry.space_group_name_H-M   'P 1'
#
loop_
_entity.id
_entity.type
_entity.pdbx_description
1 polymer ?
#
loop_
_entity_poly.entity_id
_entity_poly.type
_entity_poly.pdbx_seq_one_letter_code
_entity_poly.pdbx_strand_id
1 'polypeptide(L)'
;MGKGASTQLFNNSGAAQAAANTENANAANIYGGLEPTLQAEASHPSGYTPMQKAQMNTAAQQSAGGSESGAVGQGGLYAARTKNAGAAQNAIGSATRGAGQNLSKAAVGTEMANANLANQKQQQGIQGLGGLYSSNLNAAASNLNASNNAMENEENTKSIWSKLF
;
A
#
# COMPACT_ATOMS: atom_id res chain seq x y z
N MET A 1 -13.59 42.98 -39.94
CA MET A 1 -13.88 42.33 -38.67
C MET A 1 -13.17 40.96 -38.48
N GLY A 2 -11.97 40.71 -39.01
CA GLY A 2 -11.32 39.39 -38.95
C GLY A 2 -10.13 39.25 -38.00
N LYS A 3 -9.59 40.36 -37.46
CA LYS A 3 -8.37 40.29 -36.63
C LYS A 3 -8.58 39.82 -35.19
N GLY A 4 -9.80 39.93 -34.67
CA GLY A 4 -10.05 39.51 -33.25
C GLY A 4 -10.20 38.00 -33.10
N ALA A 5 -10.77 37.32 -34.06
CA ALA A 5 -11.01 35.86 -33.97
C ALA A 5 -9.72 35.04 -34.11
N SER A 6 -8.80 35.44 -34.98
CA SER A 6 -7.49 34.77 -35.13
C SER A 6 -6.62 34.93 -33.87
N THR A 7 -6.63 36.14 -33.24
CA THR A 7 -5.88 36.38 -32.03
C THR A 7 -6.44 35.57 -30.84
N GLN A 8 -7.76 35.39 -30.76
CA GLN A 8 -8.37 34.55 -29.70
C GLN A 8 -8.07 33.06 -29.89
N LEU A 9 -8.03 32.57 -31.13
CA LEU A 9 -7.64 31.18 -31.41
C LEU A 9 -6.18 30.91 -31.04
N PHE A 10 -5.27 31.82 -31.36
CA PHE A 10 -3.86 31.73 -30.96
C PHE A 10 -3.68 31.77 -29.43
N ASN A 11 -4.40 32.63 -28.74
CA ASN A 11 -4.34 32.72 -27.28
C ASN A 11 -4.93 31.47 -26.60
N ASN A 12 -6.01 30.90 -27.14
CA ASN A 12 -6.61 29.69 -26.62
C ASN A 12 -5.71 28.45 -26.86
N SER A 13 -5.05 28.35 -28.00
CA SER A 13 -4.11 27.25 -28.28
C SER A 13 -2.87 27.34 -27.36
N GLY A 14 -2.35 28.54 -27.15
CA GLY A 14 -1.24 28.77 -26.22
C GLY A 14 -1.59 28.46 -24.77
N ALA A 15 -2.78 28.84 -24.33
CA ALA A 15 -3.27 28.52 -22.99
C ALA A 15 -3.50 27.01 -22.78
N ALA A 16 -4.07 26.33 -23.78
CA ALA A 16 -4.25 24.87 -23.74
C ALA A 16 -2.91 24.13 -23.69
N GLN A 17 -1.92 24.60 -24.46
CA GLN A 17 -0.58 24.03 -24.47
C GLN A 17 0.17 24.26 -23.15
N ALA A 18 0.02 25.45 -22.54
CA ALA A 18 0.57 25.75 -21.23
C ALA A 18 -0.06 24.90 -20.11
N ALA A 19 -1.40 24.68 -20.17
CA ALA A 19 -2.10 23.81 -19.24
C ALA A 19 -1.63 22.36 -19.38
N ALA A 20 -1.53 21.82 -20.60
CA ALA A 20 -1.02 20.47 -20.86
C ALA A 20 0.42 20.29 -20.37
N ASN A 21 1.29 21.28 -20.56
CA ASN A 21 2.67 21.24 -20.06
C ASN A 21 2.72 21.24 -18.53
N THR A 22 1.84 22.00 -17.87
CA THR A 22 1.75 22.04 -16.40
C THR A 22 1.23 20.70 -15.85
N GLU A 23 0.21 20.12 -16.48
CA GLU A 23 -0.32 18.80 -16.12
C GLU A 23 0.72 17.70 -16.31
N ASN A 24 1.48 17.73 -17.41
CA ASN A 24 2.56 16.80 -17.67
C ASN A 24 3.69 16.93 -16.63
N ALA A 25 4.06 18.14 -16.24
CA ALA A 25 5.08 18.39 -15.20
C ALA A 25 4.60 17.90 -13.83
N ASN A 26 3.34 18.14 -13.48
CA ASN A 26 2.74 17.65 -12.24
C ASN A 26 2.65 16.12 -12.24
N ALA A 27 2.24 15.52 -13.35
CA ALA A 27 2.23 14.08 -13.50
C ALA A 27 3.64 13.49 -13.34
N ALA A 28 4.64 14.05 -13.98
CA ALA A 28 6.04 13.61 -13.87
C ALA A 28 6.56 13.68 -12.43
N ASN A 29 6.21 14.72 -11.67
CA ASN A 29 6.58 14.87 -10.27
C ASN A 29 5.89 13.81 -9.38
N ILE A 30 4.60 13.55 -9.61
CA ILE A 30 3.84 12.52 -8.89
C ILE A 30 4.42 11.12 -9.21
N TYR A 31 4.69 10.83 -10.47
CA TYR A 31 5.28 9.56 -10.90
C TYR A 31 6.69 9.38 -10.31
N GLY A 32 7.54 10.41 -10.41
CA GLY A 32 8.90 10.36 -9.86
C GLY A 32 8.95 10.15 -8.34
N GLY A 33 7.92 10.59 -7.61
CA GLY A 33 7.82 10.40 -6.16
C GLY A 33 7.17 9.08 -5.74
N LEU A 34 6.13 8.63 -6.45
CA LEU A 34 5.35 7.44 -6.08
C LEU A 34 5.90 6.14 -6.69
N GLU A 35 6.40 6.19 -7.92
CA GLU A 35 6.86 5.00 -8.64
C GLU A 35 7.94 4.22 -7.88
N PRO A 36 9.01 4.84 -7.34
CA PRO A 36 10.03 4.11 -6.58
C PRO A 36 9.47 3.42 -5.34
N THR A 37 8.52 4.06 -4.65
CA THR A 37 7.89 3.50 -3.45
C THR A 37 7.02 2.30 -3.80
N LEU A 38 6.18 2.41 -4.83
CA LEU A 38 5.32 1.33 -5.31
C LEU A 38 6.16 0.17 -5.88
N GLN A 39 7.25 0.46 -6.58
CA GLN A 39 8.16 -0.54 -7.10
C GLN A 39 8.89 -1.29 -5.96
N ALA A 40 9.29 -0.58 -4.91
CA ALA A 40 9.87 -1.20 -3.72
C ALA A 40 8.84 -2.10 -3.01
N GLU A 41 7.60 -1.67 -2.87
CA GLU A 41 6.52 -2.48 -2.28
C GLU A 41 6.15 -3.68 -3.14
N ALA A 42 6.17 -3.54 -4.47
CA ALA A 42 5.88 -4.65 -5.39
C ALA A 42 7.00 -5.70 -5.42
N SER A 43 8.27 -5.27 -5.40
CA SER A 43 9.43 -6.17 -5.55
C SER A 43 9.97 -6.70 -4.21
N HIS A 44 9.93 -5.88 -3.17
CA HIS A 44 10.47 -6.17 -1.83
C HIS A 44 9.46 -5.75 -0.74
N PRO A 45 8.28 -6.40 -0.67
CA PRO A 45 7.26 -6.02 0.29
C PRO A 45 7.76 -6.20 1.70
N SER A 46 7.72 -5.12 2.48
CA SER A 46 8.10 -5.16 3.90
C SER A 46 6.91 -5.63 4.74
N GLY A 47 7.11 -6.64 5.57
CA GLY A 47 6.17 -7.03 6.62
C GLY A 47 6.30 -6.17 7.87
N TYR A 48 6.08 -6.77 9.03
CA TYR A 48 6.29 -6.09 10.31
C TYR A 48 7.76 -5.72 10.53
N THR A 49 7.98 -4.56 11.13
CA THR A 49 9.32 -4.15 11.55
C THR A 49 9.85 -5.08 12.65
N PRO A 50 11.17 -5.19 12.83
CA PRO A 50 11.75 -5.97 13.94
C PRO A 50 11.19 -5.56 15.30
N MET A 51 10.93 -4.26 15.52
CA MET A 51 10.34 -3.74 16.74
C MET A 51 8.90 -4.25 16.96
N GLN A 52 8.08 -4.23 15.91
CA GLN A 52 6.70 -4.77 15.98
C GLN A 52 6.70 -6.27 16.27
N LYS A 53 7.58 -7.04 15.64
CA LYS A 53 7.74 -8.48 15.93
C LYS A 53 8.18 -8.71 17.37
N ALA A 54 9.13 -7.92 17.87
CA ALA A 54 9.58 -8.00 19.25
C ALA A 54 8.44 -7.69 20.24
N GLN A 55 7.62 -6.68 19.98
CA GLN A 55 6.46 -6.33 20.79
C GLN A 55 5.41 -7.46 20.80
N MET A 56 5.11 -8.06 19.65
CA MET A 56 4.19 -9.21 19.55
C MET A 56 4.71 -10.41 20.33
N ASN A 57 6.00 -10.73 20.23
CA ASN A 57 6.61 -11.81 20.96
C ASN A 57 6.62 -11.55 22.48
N THR A 58 6.88 -10.32 22.91
CA THR A 58 6.82 -9.94 24.33
C THR A 58 5.39 -10.07 24.86
N ALA A 59 4.38 -9.62 24.12
CA ALA A 59 2.99 -9.79 24.51
C ALA A 59 2.58 -11.26 24.62
N ALA A 60 3.04 -12.11 23.68
CA ALA A 60 2.81 -13.54 23.73
C ALA A 60 3.47 -14.20 24.94
N GLN A 61 4.72 -13.82 25.27
CA GLN A 61 5.44 -14.31 26.44
C GLN A 61 4.75 -13.89 27.75
N GLN A 62 4.30 -12.64 27.86
CA GLN A 62 3.57 -12.15 29.03
C GLN A 62 2.24 -12.91 29.21
N SER A 63 1.50 -13.15 28.12
CA SER A 63 0.26 -13.94 28.16
C SER A 63 0.50 -15.37 28.58
N ALA A 64 1.53 -16.02 28.06
CA ALA A 64 1.89 -17.40 28.44
C ALA A 64 2.39 -17.49 29.91
N GLY A 65 3.27 -16.57 30.33
CA GLY A 65 3.78 -16.51 31.68
C GLY A 65 2.69 -16.21 32.71
N GLY A 66 1.71 -15.37 32.37
CA GLY A 66 0.53 -15.11 33.21
C GLY A 66 -0.32 -16.35 33.44
N SER A 67 -0.55 -17.15 32.40
CA SER A 67 -1.30 -18.41 32.50
C SER A 67 -0.56 -19.49 33.29
N GLU A 68 0.77 -19.58 33.18
CA GLU A 68 1.62 -20.50 33.93
C GLU A 68 1.63 -20.13 35.43
N SER A 69 1.82 -18.85 35.73
CA SER A 69 1.81 -18.37 37.13
C SER A 69 0.46 -18.61 37.82
N GLY A 70 -0.65 -18.41 37.10
CA GLY A 70 -1.98 -18.73 37.58
C GLY A 70 -2.17 -20.23 37.88
N ALA A 71 -1.68 -21.10 37.01
CA ALA A 71 -1.78 -22.54 37.17
C ALA A 71 -0.89 -23.05 38.35
N VAL A 72 0.31 -22.49 38.51
CA VAL A 72 1.19 -22.79 39.65
C VAL A 72 0.51 -22.40 40.95
N GLY A 73 -0.10 -21.20 41.01
CA GLY A 73 -0.84 -20.73 42.19
C GLY A 73 -2.03 -21.65 42.54
N GLN A 74 -2.86 -21.97 41.55
CA GLN A 74 -4.01 -22.88 41.74
C GLN A 74 -3.57 -24.30 42.11
N GLY A 75 -2.51 -24.83 41.45
CA GLY A 75 -1.94 -26.14 41.77
C GLY A 75 -1.41 -26.22 43.20
N GLY A 76 -0.74 -25.16 43.65
CA GLY A 76 -0.26 -25.06 45.06
C GLY A 76 -1.40 -25.05 46.07
N LEU A 77 -2.46 -24.28 45.80
CA LEU A 77 -3.66 -24.26 46.66
C LEU A 77 -4.37 -25.62 46.69
N TYR A 78 -4.45 -26.29 45.55
CA TYR A 78 -5.03 -27.65 45.48
C TYR A 78 -4.21 -28.66 46.27
N ALA A 79 -2.88 -28.65 46.13
CA ALA A 79 -1.98 -29.51 46.88
C ALA A 79 -2.11 -29.29 48.40
N ALA A 80 -2.19 -28.05 48.82
CA ALA A 80 -2.35 -27.70 50.24
C ALA A 80 -3.68 -28.21 50.84
N ARG A 81 -4.77 -28.16 50.07
CA ARG A 81 -6.10 -28.60 50.48
C ARG A 81 -6.26 -30.12 50.47
N THR A 82 -5.71 -30.79 49.47
CA THR A 82 -5.90 -32.24 49.28
C THR A 82 -4.75 -33.10 49.81
N LYS A 83 -3.66 -32.49 50.22
CA LYS A 83 -2.39 -33.15 50.55
C LYS A 83 -1.84 -34.05 49.42
N ASN A 84 -2.23 -33.75 48.19
CA ASN A 84 -1.85 -34.51 47.01
C ASN A 84 -0.87 -33.71 46.13
N ALA A 85 0.42 -33.80 46.43
CA ALA A 85 1.49 -33.11 45.70
C ALA A 85 1.64 -33.60 44.26
N GLY A 86 1.30 -34.87 43.96
CA GLY A 86 1.39 -35.43 42.61
C GLY A 86 0.37 -34.80 41.65
N ALA A 87 -0.84 -34.53 42.12
CA ALA A 87 -1.86 -33.84 41.30
C ALA A 87 -1.46 -32.40 41.01
N ALA A 88 -0.83 -31.71 41.95
CA ALA A 88 -0.29 -30.35 41.73
C ALA A 88 0.82 -30.34 40.66
N GLN A 89 1.78 -31.29 40.76
CA GLN A 89 2.84 -31.40 39.73
C GLN A 89 2.29 -31.68 38.32
N ASN A 90 1.29 -32.54 38.22
CA ASN A 90 0.63 -32.79 36.91
C ASN A 90 -0.06 -31.55 36.37
N ALA A 91 -0.75 -30.78 37.21
CA ALA A 91 -1.39 -29.53 36.80
C ALA A 91 -0.37 -28.48 36.33
N ILE A 92 0.73 -28.30 37.06
CA ILE A 92 1.84 -27.41 36.69
C ILE A 92 2.47 -27.87 35.38
N GLY A 93 2.80 -29.15 35.22
CA GLY A 93 3.37 -29.70 34.00
C GLY A 93 2.47 -29.55 32.77
N SER A 94 1.14 -29.65 32.99
CA SER A 94 0.18 -29.41 31.92
C SER A 94 0.10 -27.95 31.54
N ALA A 95 0.16 -27.03 32.49
CA ALA A 95 0.16 -25.58 32.25
C ALA A 95 1.43 -25.13 31.53
N THR A 96 2.60 -25.62 31.93
CA THR A 96 3.88 -25.32 31.26
C THR A 96 3.87 -25.82 29.82
N ARG A 97 3.36 -27.03 29.54
CA ARG A 97 3.20 -27.52 28.17
C ARG A 97 2.20 -26.67 27.37
N GLY A 98 1.09 -26.28 27.97
CA GLY A 98 0.10 -25.39 27.38
C GLY A 98 0.68 -24.01 27.05
N ALA A 99 1.44 -23.43 27.97
CA ALA A 99 2.13 -22.16 27.74
C ALA A 99 3.14 -22.26 26.56
N GLY A 100 3.93 -23.33 26.50
CA GLY A 100 4.87 -23.59 25.42
C GLY A 100 4.16 -23.73 24.05
N GLN A 101 3.03 -24.46 24.00
CA GLN A 101 2.22 -24.58 22.79
C GLN A 101 1.61 -23.23 22.36
N ASN A 102 1.15 -22.42 23.31
CA ASN A 102 0.58 -21.11 23.02
C ASN A 102 1.66 -20.15 22.48
N LEU A 103 2.87 -20.18 23.04
CA LEU A 103 4.01 -19.43 22.51
C LEU A 103 4.36 -19.85 21.07
N SER A 104 4.41 -21.16 20.81
CA SER A 104 4.66 -21.66 19.44
C SER A 104 3.57 -21.22 18.48
N LYS A 105 2.30 -21.30 18.87
CA LYS A 105 1.17 -20.82 18.04
C LYS A 105 1.25 -19.32 17.81
N ALA A 106 1.59 -18.54 18.83
CA ALA A 106 1.75 -17.09 18.70
C ALA A 106 2.89 -16.72 17.76
N ALA A 107 4.04 -17.41 17.86
CA ALA A 107 5.16 -17.21 16.94
C ALA A 107 4.79 -17.51 15.49
N VAL A 108 4.15 -18.66 15.23
CA VAL A 108 3.65 -19.03 13.90
C VAL A 108 2.61 -18.02 13.43
N GLY A 109 1.68 -17.61 14.29
CA GLY A 109 0.67 -16.60 13.98
C GLY A 109 1.28 -15.25 13.59
N THR A 110 2.33 -14.82 14.28
CA THR A 110 3.08 -13.59 13.94
C THR A 110 3.75 -13.70 12.58
N GLU A 111 4.37 -14.82 12.25
CA GLU A 111 5.00 -15.01 10.94
C GLU A 111 3.96 -15.10 9.81
N MET A 112 2.84 -15.75 10.03
CA MET A 112 1.73 -15.78 9.05
C MET A 112 1.14 -14.38 8.83
N ALA A 113 0.92 -13.62 9.90
CA ALA A 113 0.45 -12.25 9.81
C ALA A 113 1.46 -11.35 9.09
N ASN A 114 2.75 -11.55 9.34
CA ASN A 114 3.83 -10.85 8.65
C ASN A 114 3.84 -11.16 7.14
N ALA A 115 3.70 -12.43 6.76
CA ALA A 115 3.63 -12.84 5.35
C ALA A 115 2.37 -12.26 4.67
N ASN A 116 1.22 -12.27 5.36
CA ASN A 116 -0.01 -11.69 4.83
C ASN A 116 0.11 -10.19 4.61
N LEU A 117 0.72 -9.46 5.55
CA LEU A 117 0.97 -8.03 5.42
C LEU A 117 1.91 -7.74 4.23
N ALA A 118 2.99 -8.52 4.08
CA ALA A 118 3.89 -8.39 2.95
C ALA A 118 3.17 -8.64 1.62
N ASN A 119 2.34 -9.69 1.53
CA ASN A 119 1.53 -9.98 0.34
C ASN A 119 0.53 -8.86 0.03
N GLN A 120 -0.13 -8.30 1.04
CA GLN A 120 -1.04 -7.17 0.86
C GLN A 120 -0.31 -5.94 0.30
N LYS A 121 0.86 -5.60 0.85
CA LYS A 121 1.67 -4.49 0.35
C LYS A 121 2.16 -4.74 -1.07
N GLN A 122 2.56 -5.97 -1.39
CA GLN A 122 2.93 -6.34 -2.76
C GLN A 122 1.78 -6.11 -3.73
N GLN A 123 0.57 -6.56 -3.39
CA GLN A 123 -0.61 -6.34 -4.22
C GLN A 123 -0.94 -4.86 -4.37
N GLN A 124 -0.83 -4.08 -3.29
CA GLN A 124 -1.02 -2.62 -3.35
C GLN A 124 0.02 -1.95 -4.24
N GLY A 125 1.29 -2.35 -4.16
CA GLY A 125 2.36 -1.87 -5.03
C GLY A 125 2.08 -2.17 -6.50
N ILE A 126 1.70 -3.42 -6.83
CA ILE A 126 1.35 -3.83 -8.20
C ILE A 126 0.13 -3.07 -8.73
N GLN A 127 -0.92 -2.95 -7.93
CA GLN A 127 -2.13 -2.21 -8.31
C GLN A 127 -1.85 -0.71 -8.48
N GLY A 128 -1.04 -0.13 -7.59
CA GLY A 128 -0.60 1.25 -7.69
C GLY A 128 0.19 1.51 -8.97
N LEU A 129 1.16 0.65 -9.30
CA LEU A 129 1.90 0.74 -10.56
C LEU A 129 0.98 0.61 -11.79
N GLY A 130 0.06 -0.34 -11.77
CA GLY A 130 -0.93 -0.50 -12.83
C GLY A 130 -1.82 0.73 -13.02
N GLY A 131 -2.26 1.34 -11.91
CA GLY A 131 -3.00 2.59 -11.90
C GLY A 131 -2.21 3.77 -12.47
N LEU A 132 -0.94 3.91 -12.08
CA LEU A 132 -0.04 4.92 -12.64
C LEU A 132 0.15 4.73 -14.14
N TYR A 133 0.41 3.50 -14.59
CA TYR A 133 0.57 3.19 -16.02
C TYR A 133 -0.67 3.54 -16.84
N SER A 134 -1.86 3.14 -16.37
CA SER A 134 -3.12 3.44 -17.07
C SER A 134 -3.42 4.94 -17.10
N SER A 135 -3.13 5.66 -16.03
CA SER A 135 -3.28 7.12 -15.97
C SER A 135 -2.34 7.82 -16.96
N ASN A 136 -1.08 7.36 -17.05
CA ASN A 136 -0.12 7.90 -18.00
C ASN A 136 -0.53 7.65 -19.47
N LEU A 137 -1.02 6.45 -19.77
CA LEU A 137 -1.54 6.13 -21.11
C LEU A 137 -2.76 7.00 -21.47
N ASN A 138 -3.67 7.22 -20.52
CA ASN A 138 -4.83 8.08 -20.74
C ASN A 138 -4.44 9.55 -20.95
N ALA A 139 -3.47 10.05 -20.19
CA ALA A 139 -2.93 11.40 -20.38
C ALA A 139 -2.25 11.55 -21.75
N ALA A 140 -1.46 10.57 -22.17
CA ALA A 140 -0.82 10.55 -23.47
C ALA A 140 -1.85 10.52 -24.62
N ALA A 141 -2.89 9.70 -24.50
CA ALA A 141 -3.98 9.63 -25.47
C ALA A 141 -4.77 10.94 -25.54
N SER A 142 -5.04 11.58 -24.41
CA SER A 142 -5.70 12.88 -24.34
C SER A 142 -4.86 13.99 -25.02
N ASN A 143 -3.55 13.99 -24.79
CA ASN A 143 -2.64 14.94 -25.42
C ASN A 143 -2.55 14.75 -26.94
N LEU A 144 -2.54 13.47 -27.40
CA LEU A 144 -2.58 13.16 -28.84
C LEU A 144 -3.90 13.63 -29.49
N ASN A 145 -5.03 13.41 -28.84
CA ASN A 145 -6.33 13.88 -29.34
C ASN A 145 -6.40 15.40 -29.38
N ALA A 146 -5.88 16.10 -28.37
CA ALA A 146 -5.81 17.55 -28.36
C ALA A 146 -4.92 18.10 -29.50
N SER A 147 -3.78 17.44 -29.75
CA SER A 147 -2.87 17.78 -30.83
C SER A 147 -3.53 17.56 -32.23
N ASN A 148 -4.21 16.42 -32.40
CA ASN A 148 -4.92 16.14 -33.67
C ASN A 148 -6.05 17.14 -33.92
N ASN A 149 -6.85 17.47 -32.91
CA ASN A 149 -7.89 18.49 -33.01
C ASN A 149 -7.33 19.88 -33.37
N ALA A 150 -6.16 20.23 -32.82
CA ALA A 150 -5.49 21.48 -33.15
C ALA A 150 -5.01 21.52 -34.60
N MET A 151 -4.47 20.41 -35.12
CA MET A 151 -4.04 20.28 -36.51
C MET A 151 -5.24 20.35 -37.49
N GLU A 152 -6.33 19.63 -37.18
CA GLU A 152 -7.56 19.69 -38.03
C GLU A 152 -8.16 21.09 -38.06
N ASN A 153 -8.15 21.82 -36.96
CA ASN A 153 -8.62 23.20 -36.93
C ASN A 153 -7.71 24.13 -37.75
N GLU A 154 -6.39 23.89 -37.75
CA GLU A 154 -5.45 24.65 -38.57
C GLU A 154 -5.65 24.38 -40.05
N GLU A 155 -5.83 23.13 -40.48
CA GLU A 155 -6.13 22.76 -41.89
C GLU A 155 -7.46 23.33 -42.35
N ASN A 156 -8.50 23.24 -41.53
CA ASN A 156 -9.80 23.84 -41.84
C ASN A 156 -9.71 25.35 -42.00
N THR A 157 -8.93 26.01 -41.17
CA THR A 157 -8.70 27.46 -41.26
C THR A 157 -7.95 27.82 -42.54
N LYS A 158 -6.91 27.09 -42.91
CA LYS A 158 -6.15 27.27 -44.15
C LYS A 158 -7.05 27.03 -45.39
N SER A 159 -7.89 26.01 -45.36
CA SER A 159 -8.84 25.67 -46.42
C SER A 159 -9.89 26.77 -46.62
N ILE A 160 -10.41 27.39 -45.60
CA ILE A 160 -11.36 28.51 -45.68
C ILE A 160 -10.69 29.74 -46.31
N TRP A 161 -9.46 30.05 -45.90
CA TRP A 161 -8.71 31.19 -46.45
C TRP A 161 -8.37 30.98 -47.94
N SER A 162 -8.00 29.77 -48.36
CA SER A 162 -7.70 29.47 -49.77
C SER A 162 -8.91 29.53 -50.71
N LYS A 163 -10.15 29.47 -50.17
CA LYS A 163 -11.40 29.60 -50.94
C LYS A 163 -11.90 31.04 -50.99
N LEU A 164 -11.37 31.94 -50.19
CA LEU A 164 -11.79 33.33 -50.07
C LEU A 164 -10.92 34.28 -50.91
N PHE A 165 -9.77 33.82 -51.37
CA PHE A 165 -8.82 34.54 -52.23
C PHE A 165 -8.43 33.65 -53.43
#